data_f4087626ffe9596fe33d602a259f3195
#
_entry.id   f4087626ffe9596fe33d602a259f3195
#
_cell.length_a   1.000
_cell.length_b   1.000
_cell.length_c   1.000
_cell.angle_alpha   90.00
_cell.angle_beta   90.00
_cell.angle_gamma   90.00
#
_symmetry.space_group_name_H-M   'P 1'
#
loop_
_entity.id
_entity.type
_entity.pdbx_description
1 polymer ?
#
loop_
_entity_poly.entity_id
_entity_poly.type
_entity_poly.pdbx_seq_one_letter_code
_entity_poly.pdbx_strand_id
1 'polypeptide(L)'
;MCGIVGIYLKSKKFEKDLGKMLSGMLINMESRGPDSAGFAIYKKEKKEEFKYSICINNLAFEKFKKGITGKIKFTKILKNSDHVILSSKEKPKKVLDILNEFKGVSLVGYGKSIEIFKQIGNPKDVVKKFN
;
A
#
# COMPACT_ATOMS: atom_id res chain seq x y z
N MET A 1 3.41 -4.61 -22.46
CA MET A 1 4.69 -4.02 -22.00
C MET A 1 4.44 -3.29 -20.70
N CYS A 2 5.36 -3.35 -19.74
CA CYS A 2 5.24 -2.62 -18.48
C CYS A 2 6.13 -1.38 -18.51
N GLY A 3 5.70 -0.30 -17.83
CA GLY A 3 6.49 0.91 -17.63
C GLY A 3 6.75 1.16 -16.15
N ILE A 4 7.90 1.70 -15.82
CA ILE A 4 8.28 2.09 -14.46
C ILE A 4 8.70 3.55 -14.47
N VAL A 5 8.22 4.30 -13.49
CA VAL A 5 8.65 5.67 -13.20
C VAL A 5 9.00 5.77 -11.73
N GLY A 6 9.91 6.66 -11.36
CA GLY A 6 10.32 6.83 -9.98
C GLY A 6 10.79 8.25 -9.69
N ILE A 7 10.59 8.69 -8.45
CA ILE A 7 11.05 9.98 -7.94
C ILE A 7 11.82 9.73 -6.65
N TYR A 8 13.03 10.27 -6.59
CA TYR A 8 13.81 10.37 -5.37
C TYR A 8 13.96 11.82 -4.96
N LEU A 9 13.38 12.20 -3.83
CA LEU A 9 13.47 13.58 -3.33
C LEU A 9 14.79 13.81 -2.59
N LYS A 10 15.63 14.70 -3.10
CA LYS A 10 16.85 15.16 -2.43
C LYS A 10 16.58 16.25 -1.39
N SER A 11 15.39 16.87 -1.42
CA SER A 11 15.00 17.95 -0.52
C SER A 11 13.57 17.74 0.00
N LYS A 12 13.35 18.02 1.27
CA LYS A 12 12.03 18.01 1.90
C LYS A 12 11.06 19.05 1.34
N LYS A 13 11.58 20.07 0.65
CA LYS A 13 10.78 21.16 0.06
C LYS A 13 9.64 20.63 -0.82
N PHE A 14 9.87 19.53 -1.55
CA PHE A 14 8.93 18.95 -2.50
C PHE A 14 8.12 17.78 -1.94
N GLU A 15 8.25 17.47 -0.66
CA GLU A 15 7.58 16.31 -0.05
C GLU A 15 6.05 16.39 -0.16
N LYS A 16 5.49 17.61 -0.06
CA LYS A 16 4.05 17.86 -0.21
C LYS A 16 3.55 17.63 -1.64
N ASP A 17 4.41 17.80 -2.63
CA ASP A 17 4.06 17.68 -4.05
C ASP A 17 4.39 16.30 -4.64
N LEU A 18 5.03 15.42 -3.86
CA LEU A 18 5.50 14.12 -4.33
C LEU A 18 4.38 13.29 -4.98
N GLY A 19 3.22 13.21 -4.33
CA GLY A 19 2.08 12.47 -4.86
C GLY A 19 1.61 13.02 -6.20
N LYS A 20 1.49 14.35 -6.32
CA LYS A 20 1.08 15.02 -7.56
C LYS A 20 2.07 14.78 -8.70
N MET A 21 3.37 14.89 -8.41
CA MET A 21 4.42 14.64 -9.40
C MET A 21 4.41 13.18 -9.88
N LEU A 22 4.37 12.23 -8.94
CA LEU A 22 4.33 10.80 -9.27
C LEU A 22 3.08 10.44 -10.05
N SER A 23 1.93 10.99 -9.67
CA SER A 23 0.65 10.79 -10.38
C SER A 23 0.73 11.23 -11.84
N GLY A 24 1.27 12.40 -12.11
CA GLY A 24 1.48 12.89 -13.47
C GLY A 24 2.39 11.97 -14.30
N MET A 25 3.49 11.51 -13.71
CA MET A 25 4.40 10.56 -14.37
C MET A 25 3.72 9.22 -14.64
N LEU A 26 2.93 8.69 -13.68
CA LEU A 26 2.23 7.43 -13.83
C LEU A 26 1.17 7.49 -14.93
N ILE A 27 0.39 8.56 -15.01
CA ILE A 27 -0.60 8.78 -16.07
C ILE A 27 0.05 8.78 -17.46
N ASN A 28 1.21 9.40 -17.60
CA ASN A 28 1.94 9.43 -18.87
C ASN A 28 2.47 8.04 -19.30
N MET A 29 2.45 7.06 -18.40
CA MET A 29 2.82 5.66 -18.71
C MET A 29 1.64 4.79 -19.13
N GLU A 30 0.42 5.35 -19.29
CA GLU A 30 -0.81 4.61 -19.61
C GLU A 30 -0.66 3.74 -20.86
N SER A 31 -0.02 4.25 -21.93
CA SER A 31 0.21 3.50 -23.16
C SER A 31 1.13 2.28 -22.98
N ARG A 32 1.93 2.24 -21.91
CA ARG A 32 2.85 1.16 -21.59
C ARG A 32 2.25 0.08 -20.71
N GLY A 33 1.18 0.39 -19.97
CA GLY A 33 0.52 -0.54 -19.05
C GLY A 33 -0.91 -0.11 -18.73
N PRO A 34 -1.85 -0.32 -19.65
CA PRO A 34 -3.24 0.16 -19.49
C PRO A 34 -4.06 -0.70 -18.52
N ASP A 35 -3.66 -1.95 -18.28
CA ASP A 35 -4.49 -2.95 -17.61
C ASP A 35 -4.41 -2.87 -16.07
N SER A 36 -3.30 -2.45 -15.55
CA SER A 36 -3.10 -2.29 -14.10
C SER A 36 -2.00 -1.28 -13.81
N ALA A 37 -2.13 -0.58 -12.71
CA ALA A 37 -1.12 0.34 -12.22
C ALA A 37 -0.99 0.26 -10.71
N GLY A 38 0.10 0.81 -10.20
CA GLY A 38 0.32 0.90 -8.77
C GLY A 38 1.52 1.77 -8.46
N PHE A 39 1.69 2.08 -7.20
CA PHE A 39 2.85 2.83 -6.73
C PHE A 39 3.32 2.31 -5.38
N ALA A 40 4.60 2.47 -5.15
CA ALA A 40 5.24 2.17 -3.89
C ALA A 40 5.80 3.45 -3.28
N ILE A 41 5.51 3.67 -2.01
CA ILE A 41 6.02 4.81 -1.25
C ILE A 41 7.04 4.29 -0.26
N TYR A 42 8.26 4.81 -0.33
CA TYR A 42 9.32 4.49 0.62
C TYR A 42 9.39 5.57 1.69
N LYS A 43 9.28 5.15 2.95
CA LYS A 43 9.38 6.02 4.11
C LYS A 43 10.56 5.61 4.97
N LYS A 44 10.96 6.49 5.90
CA LYS A 44 12.02 6.16 6.86
C LYS A 44 11.65 4.89 7.64
N GLU A 45 12.60 3.98 7.72
CA GLU A 45 12.46 2.77 8.53
C GLU A 45 12.32 3.11 10.01
N LYS A 46 11.47 2.35 10.69
CA LYS A 46 11.41 2.33 12.15
C LYS A 46 11.99 1.01 12.64
N LYS A 47 12.81 1.09 13.68
CA LYS A 47 13.44 -0.08 14.28
C LYS A 47 12.38 -1.12 14.65
N GLU A 48 12.61 -2.37 14.19
CA GLU A 48 11.76 -3.54 14.49
C GLU A 48 10.30 -3.44 14.04
N GLU A 49 9.92 -2.43 13.25
CA GLU A 49 8.56 -2.28 12.71
C GLU A 49 8.49 -2.72 11.25
N PHE A 50 7.52 -3.58 10.94
CA PHE A 50 7.19 -3.98 9.58
C PHE A 50 5.85 -3.38 9.18
N LYS A 51 5.74 -3.02 7.91
CA LYS A 51 4.51 -2.55 7.26
C LYS A 51 4.00 -3.62 6.32
N TYR A 52 2.70 -3.83 6.32
CA TYR A 52 2.00 -4.78 5.47
C TYR A 52 0.98 -4.01 4.66
N SER A 53 1.12 -4.03 3.36
CA SER A 53 0.13 -3.48 2.42
C SER A 53 -0.82 -4.60 2.04
N ILE A 54 -2.08 -4.47 2.39
CA ILE A 54 -3.13 -5.45 2.09
C ILE A 54 -4.25 -4.80 1.30
N CYS A 55 -4.90 -5.57 0.46
CA CYS A 55 -6.15 -5.22 -0.19
C CYS A 55 -7.29 -5.98 0.48
N ILE A 56 -8.40 -5.30 0.78
CA ILE A 56 -9.57 -5.88 1.43
C ILE A 56 -10.70 -5.96 0.41
N ASN A 57 -10.88 -7.15 -0.18
CA ASN A 57 -11.92 -7.42 -1.17
C ASN A 57 -13.17 -7.94 -0.47
N ASN A 58 -14.32 -7.29 -0.71
CA ASN A 58 -15.64 -7.76 -0.24
C ASN A 58 -15.76 -7.94 1.28
N LEU A 59 -14.83 -7.42 2.08
CA LEU A 59 -14.84 -7.49 3.53
C LEU A 59 -14.99 -6.08 4.12
N ALA A 60 -15.96 -5.90 5.01
CA ALA A 60 -16.08 -4.65 5.72
C ALA A 60 -14.83 -4.40 6.61
N PHE A 61 -14.22 -3.24 6.44
CA PHE A 61 -13.00 -2.86 7.15
C PHE A 61 -13.13 -2.98 8.68
N GLU A 62 -14.27 -2.57 9.24
CA GLU A 62 -14.49 -2.63 10.68
C GLU A 62 -14.56 -4.09 11.20
N LYS A 63 -15.18 -4.99 10.44
CA LYS A 63 -15.20 -6.43 10.76
C LYS A 63 -13.78 -7.01 10.74
N PHE A 64 -13.01 -6.70 9.71
CA PHE A 64 -11.60 -7.09 9.61
C PHE A 64 -10.79 -6.55 10.80
N LYS A 65 -10.90 -5.25 11.07
CA LYS A 65 -10.19 -4.57 12.15
C LYS A 65 -10.50 -5.21 13.51
N LYS A 66 -11.76 -5.49 13.82
CA LYS A 66 -12.16 -6.19 15.04
C LYS A 66 -11.57 -7.59 15.11
N GLY A 67 -11.61 -8.34 14.02
CA GLY A 67 -11.12 -9.73 13.99
C GLY A 67 -9.61 -9.85 14.15
N ILE A 68 -8.84 -8.85 13.70
CA ILE A 68 -7.39 -8.88 13.72
C ILE A 68 -6.79 -8.23 14.98
N THR A 69 -7.46 -7.23 15.58
CA THR A 69 -6.94 -6.48 16.74
C THR A 69 -6.67 -7.37 17.95
N GLY A 70 -7.47 -8.41 18.16
CA GLY A 70 -7.23 -9.37 19.25
C GLY A 70 -6.09 -10.36 19.00
N LYS A 71 -5.63 -10.51 17.75
CA LYS A 71 -4.62 -11.49 17.34
C LYS A 71 -3.23 -10.90 17.17
N ILE A 72 -3.15 -9.63 16.76
CA ILE A 72 -1.89 -8.91 16.47
C ILE A 72 -1.91 -7.53 17.12
N LYS A 73 -0.77 -7.13 17.69
CA LYS A 73 -0.55 -5.76 18.17
C LYS A 73 -0.07 -4.89 17.02
N PHE A 74 -0.93 -3.98 16.59
CA PHE A 74 -0.59 -2.98 15.57
C PHE A 74 -0.14 -1.68 16.22
N THR A 75 0.89 -1.06 15.64
CA THR A 75 1.34 0.29 15.98
C THR A 75 0.59 1.33 15.14
N LYS A 76 0.13 0.93 13.95
CA LYS A 76 -0.61 1.80 13.03
C LYS A 76 -1.49 0.99 12.09
N ILE A 77 -2.67 1.51 11.82
CA ILE A 77 -3.60 1.01 10.79
C ILE A 77 -4.08 2.21 9.98
N LEU A 78 -3.79 2.24 8.69
CA LEU A 78 -4.22 3.27 7.76
C LEU A 78 -5.02 2.63 6.64
N LYS A 79 -6.23 3.14 6.42
CA LYS A 79 -7.07 2.74 5.29
C LYS A 79 -7.02 3.82 4.20
N ASN A 80 -6.81 3.40 2.97
CA ASN A 80 -6.99 4.21 1.78
C ASN A 80 -7.73 3.40 0.73
N SER A 81 -9.01 3.73 0.52
CA SER A 81 -9.93 2.97 -0.33
C SER A 81 -10.05 1.51 0.14
N ASP A 82 -9.75 0.53 -0.70
CA ASP A 82 -9.72 -0.90 -0.40
C ASP A 82 -8.33 -1.40 0.06
N HIS A 83 -7.36 -0.52 0.15
CA HIS A 83 -6.03 -0.85 0.69
C HIS A 83 -5.91 -0.44 2.15
N VAL A 84 -5.21 -1.26 2.91
CA VAL A 84 -4.89 -0.98 4.31
C VAL A 84 -3.40 -1.21 4.53
N ILE A 85 -2.76 -0.23 5.15
CA ILE A 85 -1.38 -0.34 5.63
C ILE A 85 -1.41 -0.64 7.11
N LEU A 86 -0.92 -1.81 7.47
CA LEU A 86 -0.77 -2.24 8.85
C LEU A 86 0.70 -2.12 9.25
N SER A 87 0.96 -1.60 10.44
CA SER A 87 2.32 -1.60 11.01
C SER A 87 2.34 -2.40 12.29
N SER A 88 3.34 -3.27 12.46
CA SER A 88 3.50 -4.11 13.64
C SER A 88 4.97 -4.40 13.93
N LYS A 89 5.29 -4.59 15.21
CA LYS A 89 6.60 -5.07 15.66
C LYS A 89 6.66 -6.58 15.84
N GLU A 90 5.55 -7.27 15.61
CA GLU A 90 5.52 -8.72 15.69
C GLU A 90 6.29 -9.36 14.52
N LYS A 91 6.74 -10.60 14.73
CA LYS A 91 7.49 -11.35 13.69
C LYS A 91 6.65 -11.48 12.41
N PRO A 92 7.21 -11.18 11.22
CA PRO A 92 6.47 -11.22 9.97
C PRO A 92 5.72 -12.51 9.72
N LYS A 93 6.33 -13.65 10.01
CA LYS A 93 5.67 -14.95 9.85
C LYS A 93 4.33 -15.01 10.58
N LYS A 94 4.29 -14.62 11.87
CA LYS A 94 3.05 -14.61 12.66
C LYS A 94 1.97 -13.73 12.02
N VAL A 95 2.36 -12.52 11.59
CA VAL A 95 1.42 -11.56 10.98
C VAL A 95 0.87 -12.12 9.67
N LEU A 96 1.72 -12.67 8.81
CA LEU A 96 1.32 -13.24 7.53
C LEU A 96 0.41 -14.46 7.69
N ASP A 97 0.72 -15.36 8.61
CA ASP A 97 -0.11 -16.52 8.91
C ASP A 97 -1.54 -16.10 9.32
N ILE A 98 -1.64 -15.10 10.21
CA ILE A 98 -2.95 -14.57 10.66
C ILE A 98 -3.68 -13.84 9.53
N LEU A 99 -2.99 -13.03 8.70
CA LEU A 99 -3.63 -12.36 7.57
C LEU A 99 -4.24 -13.35 6.57
N ASN A 100 -3.59 -14.50 6.36
CA ASN A 100 -4.05 -15.56 5.46
C ASN A 100 -5.33 -16.26 5.97
N GLU A 101 -5.68 -16.17 7.26
CA GLU A 101 -6.93 -16.71 7.80
C GLU A 101 -8.17 -15.89 7.35
N PHE A 102 -7.99 -14.64 6.93
CA PHE A 102 -9.10 -13.77 6.58
C PHE A 102 -9.46 -13.89 5.10
N LYS A 103 -10.64 -14.47 4.81
CA LYS A 103 -11.20 -14.48 3.45
C LYS A 103 -11.44 -13.04 2.96
N GLY A 104 -11.08 -12.75 1.71
CA GLY A 104 -11.24 -11.43 1.11
C GLY A 104 -10.13 -10.42 1.47
N VAL A 105 -9.11 -10.86 2.18
CA VAL A 105 -7.87 -10.10 2.42
C VAL A 105 -6.76 -10.70 1.58
N SER A 106 -6.06 -9.86 0.83
CA SER A 106 -4.90 -10.27 0.05
C SER A 106 -3.69 -9.40 0.38
N LEU A 107 -2.54 -10.04 0.58
CA LEU A 107 -1.28 -9.34 0.79
C LEU A 107 -0.79 -8.79 -0.55
N VAL A 108 -0.54 -7.49 -0.61
CA VAL A 108 0.09 -6.82 -1.75
C VAL A 108 1.60 -6.82 -1.61
N GLY A 109 2.10 -6.63 -0.40
CA GLY A 109 3.52 -6.72 -0.07
C GLY A 109 3.79 -6.29 1.37
N TYR A 110 5.01 -6.51 1.84
CA TYR A 110 5.44 -6.06 3.15
C TYR A 110 6.93 -5.72 3.18
N GLY A 111 7.33 -4.92 4.15
CA GLY A 111 8.72 -4.51 4.37
C GLY A 111 8.83 -3.49 5.49
N LYS A 112 10.03 -2.99 5.77
CA LYS A 112 10.25 -2.01 6.84
C LYS A 112 9.94 -0.57 6.42
N SER A 113 10.18 -0.22 5.16
CA SER A 113 10.07 1.14 4.65
C SER A 113 8.97 1.33 3.59
N ILE A 114 8.49 0.26 2.98
CA ILE A 114 7.64 0.27 1.79
C ILE A 114 6.14 0.20 2.13
N GLU A 115 5.35 1.01 1.43
CA GLU A 115 3.90 0.95 1.38
C GLU A 115 3.48 0.80 -0.09
N ILE A 116 2.70 -0.23 -0.43
CA ILE A 116 2.37 -0.56 -1.81
C ILE A 116 0.86 -0.44 -2.03
N PHE A 117 0.50 0.25 -3.10
CA PHE A 117 -0.86 0.38 -3.61
C PHE A 117 -0.90 -0.15 -5.04
N LYS A 118 -1.75 -1.10 -5.32
CA LYS A 118 -1.86 -1.74 -6.64
C LYS A 118 -3.33 -2.01 -6.99
N GLN A 119 -3.71 -1.68 -8.22
CA GLN A 119 -5.08 -1.82 -8.69
C GLN A 119 -5.13 -2.25 -10.15
N ILE A 120 -6.14 -3.04 -10.49
CA ILE A 120 -6.54 -3.28 -11.87
C ILE A 120 -7.26 -2.03 -12.36
N GLY A 121 -6.91 -1.59 -13.56
CA GLY A 121 -7.43 -0.38 -14.21
C GLY A 121 -6.32 0.50 -14.76
N ASN A 122 -6.70 1.47 -15.57
CA ASN A 122 -5.72 2.38 -16.16
C ASN A 122 -5.11 3.32 -15.10
N PRO A 123 -3.92 3.87 -15.36
CA PRO A 123 -3.23 4.76 -14.43
C PRO A 123 -4.05 5.94 -13.90
N LYS A 124 -4.91 6.54 -14.74
CA LYS A 124 -5.79 7.66 -14.33
C LYS A 124 -6.77 7.26 -13.23
N ASP A 125 -7.39 6.09 -13.39
CA ASP A 125 -8.38 5.59 -12.42
C ASP A 125 -7.69 5.19 -11.13
N VAL A 126 -6.52 4.58 -11.22
CA VAL A 126 -5.70 4.22 -10.05
C VAL A 126 -5.27 5.46 -9.28
N VAL A 127 -4.82 6.51 -9.97
CA VAL A 127 -4.47 7.80 -9.34
C VAL A 127 -5.68 8.41 -8.63
N LYS A 128 -6.84 8.47 -9.28
CA LYS A 128 -8.08 9.00 -8.66
C LYS A 128 -8.49 8.25 -7.41
N LYS A 129 -8.29 6.93 -7.40
CA LYS A 129 -8.70 6.06 -6.30
C LYS A 129 -7.88 6.30 -5.03
N PHE A 130 -6.60 6.61 -5.17
CA PHE A 130 -5.66 6.71 -4.06
C PHE A 130 -5.21 8.14 -3.72
N ASN A 131 -5.76 9.13 -4.39
CA ASN A 131 -5.49 10.56 -4.14
C ASN A 131 -6.13 11.06 -2.84
#